data_6c45cc2ceb15f1e06bf0410f2061a7fe
#
_entry.id   6c45cc2ceb15f1e06bf0410f2061a7fe
#
_cell.length_a   1.000
_cell.length_b   1.000
_cell.length_c   1.000
_cell.angle_alpha   90.00
_cell.angle_beta   90.00
_cell.angle_gamma   90.00
#
_symmetry.space_group_name_H-M   'P 1'
#
loop_
_entity.id
_entity.type
_entity.pdbx_description
1 polymer ?
#
loop_
_entity_poly.entity_id
_entity_poly.type
_entity_poly.pdbx_seq_one_letter_code
_entity_poly.pdbx_strand_id
1 'polypeptide(L)'
;KGSYKEILNGFKLTKKIYGNNNANCLCVVDINHNPLEVYQHFKEIEANDVHLLFPDNTHDTNTINKGQLFDWLKVIFDLWYEDKDVQKPKIRPFIDFIGLLLGELNYGNEMYGKRQNKTLVIETNGNIETVDTLKICGNGFTNTNLNIFENELDDIYVENELARKYYNSHFELCKKCTMCPLEEICGGGFLGHRYSKAKGFDNTSIYCNDLAKLICYIQNKVYDNLPKDLQDKIEKLHYEDIKEFIES
;
A
#
# COMPACT_ATOMS: atom_id res chain seq x y z
N LYS A 1 -3.71 12.23 -21.58
CA LYS A 1 -4.49 13.43 -21.93
C LYS A 1 -5.93 13.04 -22.18
N GLY A 2 -6.84 13.24 -21.22
CA GLY A 2 -8.27 13.26 -21.49
C GLY A 2 -9.01 11.92 -21.52
N SER A 3 -8.49 10.82 -20.95
CA SER A 3 -9.21 9.54 -20.84
C SER A 3 -10.25 9.50 -19.69
N TYR A 4 -10.40 10.58 -18.93
CA TYR A 4 -11.30 10.63 -17.78
C TYR A 4 -12.78 10.30 -18.13
N LYS A 5 -13.29 10.85 -19.24
CA LYS A 5 -14.66 10.57 -19.67
C LYS A 5 -14.86 9.11 -20.04
N GLU A 6 -13.90 8.52 -20.72
CA GLU A 6 -13.90 7.12 -21.10
C GLU A 6 -13.83 6.22 -19.86
N ILE A 7 -12.97 6.55 -18.89
CA ILE A 7 -12.85 5.83 -17.61
C ILE A 7 -14.19 5.89 -16.86
N LEU A 8 -14.82 7.08 -16.73
CA LEU A 8 -16.13 7.20 -16.08
C LEU A 8 -17.22 6.41 -16.79
N ASN A 9 -17.23 6.42 -18.13
CA ASN A 9 -18.19 5.65 -18.90
C ASN A 9 -17.98 4.14 -18.69
N GLY A 10 -16.74 3.68 -18.71
CA GLY A 10 -16.38 2.30 -18.40
C GLY A 10 -16.79 1.91 -17.00
N PHE A 11 -16.51 2.75 -16.00
CA PHE A 11 -16.90 2.55 -14.62
C PHE A 11 -18.43 2.43 -14.45
N LYS A 12 -19.21 3.34 -15.06
CA LYS A 12 -20.67 3.28 -15.06
C LYS A 12 -21.20 2.03 -15.75
N LEU A 13 -20.58 1.62 -16.86
CA LEU A 13 -20.96 0.39 -17.58
C LEU A 13 -20.68 -0.84 -16.72
N THR A 14 -19.55 -0.90 -16.04
CA THR A 14 -19.20 -1.99 -15.12
C THR A 14 -20.24 -2.10 -14.00
N LYS A 15 -20.61 -0.98 -13.37
CA LYS A 15 -21.66 -0.95 -12.34
C LYS A 15 -23.00 -1.47 -12.89
N LYS A 16 -23.36 -1.08 -14.10
CA LYS A 16 -24.61 -1.50 -14.75
C LYS A 16 -24.65 -3.01 -15.04
N ILE A 17 -23.53 -3.58 -15.48
CA ILE A 17 -23.44 -5.01 -15.88
C ILE A 17 -23.26 -5.92 -14.69
N TYR A 18 -22.36 -5.57 -13.77
CA TYR A 18 -21.89 -6.44 -12.70
C TYR A 18 -22.41 -6.03 -11.31
N GLY A 19 -23.13 -4.93 -11.20
CA GLY A 19 -23.62 -4.37 -9.95
C GLY A 19 -22.62 -3.41 -9.28
N ASN A 20 -23.14 -2.57 -8.39
CA ASN A 20 -22.37 -1.51 -7.75
C ASN A 20 -21.15 -2.02 -6.96
N ASN A 21 -21.25 -3.19 -6.33
CA ASN A 21 -20.19 -3.76 -5.51
C ASN A 21 -18.98 -4.29 -6.30
N ASN A 22 -19.07 -4.36 -7.62
CA ASN A 22 -18.03 -4.92 -8.49
C ASN A 22 -17.27 -3.85 -9.29
N ALA A 23 -17.58 -2.56 -9.09
CA ALA A 23 -16.87 -1.44 -9.71
C ALA A 23 -15.98 -0.78 -8.65
N ASN A 24 -14.69 -1.12 -8.69
CA ASN A 24 -13.68 -0.67 -7.74
C ASN A 24 -12.68 0.26 -8.42
N CYS A 25 -12.03 1.14 -7.65
CA CYS A 25 -11.06 2.09 -8.17
C CYS A 25 -9.66 1.81 -7.62
N LEU A 26 -8.65 1.84 -8.49
CA LEU A 26 -7.28 2.07 -8.10
C LEU A 26 -6.97 3.55 -8.31
N CYS A 27 -6.43 4.20 -7.30
CA CYS A 27 -6.09 5.62 -7.35
C CYS A 27 -4.67 5.82 -6.82
N VAL A 28 -3.75 6.23 -7.68
CA VAL A 28 -2.42 6.67 -7.24
C VAL A 28 -2.56 8.03 -6.56
N VAL A 29 -2.03 8.14 -5.36
CA VAL A 29 -2.03 9.40 -4.60
C VAL A 29 -1.16 10.42 -5.32
N ASP A 30 -1.72 11.59 -5.62
CA ASP A 30 -0.97 12.76 -6.04
C ASP A 30 -1.12 13.84 -4.96
N ILE A 31 -0.05 14.08 -4.21
CA ILE A 31 -0.06 15.03 -3.09
C ILE A 31 -0.32 16.48 -3.51
N ASN A 32 -0.25 16.80 -4.81
CA ASN A 32 -0.57 18.14 -5.34
C ASN A 32 -2.08 18.36 -5.55
N HIS A 33 -2.89 17.31 -5.50
CA HIS A 33 -4.34 17.41 -5.56
C HIS A 33 -4.94 17.55 -4.17
N ASN A 34 -6.01 18.35 -4.07
CA ASN A 34 -6.72 18.57 -2.82
C ASN A 34 -7.40 17.26 -2.36
N PRO A 35 -7.02 16.68 -1.21
CA PRO A 35 -7.58 15.42 -0.73
C PRO A 35 -9.10 15.49 -0.47
N LEU A 36 -9.64 16.65 -0.10
CA LEU A 36 -11.09 16.85 0.06
C LEU A 36 -11.82 16.65 -1.27
N GLU A 37 -11.32 17.26 -2.36
CA GLU A 37 -11.92 17.12 -3.70
C GLU A 37 -11.83 15.66 -4.19
N VAL A 38 -10.73 14.99 -3.90
CA VAL A 38 -10.53 13.57 -4.25
C VAL A 38 -11.55 12.69 -3.51
N TYR A 39 -11.75 12.91 -2.20
CA TYR A 39 -12.73 12.15 -1.42
C TYR A 39 -14.17 12.42 -1.89
N GLN A 40 -14.52 13.67 -2.14
CA GLN A 40 -15.81 14.06 -2.69
C GLN A 40 -16.07 13.40 -4.05
N HIS A 41 -15.04 13.36 -4.89
CA HIS A 41 -15.14 12.72 -6.19
C HIS A 41 -15.43 11.21 -6.09
N PHE A 42 -14.80 10.49 -5.16
CA PHE A 42 -15.15 9.08 -4.93
C PHE A 42 -16.63 8.89 -4.53
N LYS A 43 -17.17 9.81 -3.76
CA LYS A 43 -18.62 9.80 -3.41
C LYS A 43 -19.49 10.13 -4.62
N GLU A 44 -19.14 11.12 -5.42
CA GLU A 44 -19.91 11.53 -6.63
C GLU A 44 -20.01 10.42 -7.67
N ILE A 45 -18.94 9.65 -7.88
CA ILE A 45 -18.95 8.49 -8.77
C ILE A 45 -19.53 7.24 -8.11
N GLU A 46 -19.90 7.35 -6.83
CA GLU A 46 -20.37 6.23 -6.00
C GLU A 46 -19.39 5.04 -6.05
N ALA A 47 -18.10 5.28 -5.88
CA ALA A 47 -17.10 4.22 -5.79
C ALA A 47 -17.40 3.35 -4.59
N ASN A 48 -17.47 2.01 -4.78
CA ASN A 48 -17.71 1.10 -3.66
C ASN A 48 -16.43 0.83 -2.87
N ASP A 49 -15.34 0.55 -3.58
CA ASP A 49 -14.05 0.21 -3.00
C ASP A 49 -12.96 1.01 -3.71
N VAL A 50 -12.12 1.67 -2.94
CA VAL A 50 -11.02 2.50 -3.44
C VAL A 50 -9.72 2.01 -2.83
N HIS A 51 -8.79 1.59 -3.67
CA HIS A 51 -7.44 1.28 -3.28
C HIS A 51 -6.53 2.46 -3.58
N LEU A 52 -6.12 3.17 -2.54
CA LEU A 52 -5.12 4.23 -2.66
C LEU A 52 -3.73 3.59 -2.77
N LEU A 53 -3.08 3.83 -3.89
CA LEU A 53 -1.71 3.41 -4.15
C LEU A 53 -0.76 4.57 -3.84
N PHE A 54 0.34 4.27 -3.17
CA PHE A 54 1.36 5.28 -2.93
C PHE A 54 2.18 5.50 -4.21
N PRO A 55 2.70 6.72 -4.44
CA PRO A 55 3.46 7.02 -5.66
C PRO A 55 4.66 6.09 -5.83
N ASP A 56 4.82 5.59 -7.05
CA ASP A 56 5.91 4.70 -7.43
C ASP A 56 7.25 5.45 -7.53
N ASN A 57 7.97 5.48 -6.40
CA ASN A 57 9.30 6.07 -6.28
C ASN A 57 10.26 5.10 -5.59
N THR A 58 11.55 5.28 -5.87
CA THR A 58 12.64 4.61 -5.17
C THR A 58 13.45 5.65 -4.39
N HIS A 59 14.46 5.23 -3.62
CA HIS A 59 15.38 6.18 -2.96
C HIS A 59 16.11 7.09 -3.96
N ASP A 60 16.30 6.62 -5.20
CA ASP A 60 17.00 7.39 -6.25
C ASP A 60 16.09 8.37 -7.00
N THR A 61 14.76 8.19 -6.93
CA THR A 61 13.78 8.96 -7.74
C THR A 61 12.79 9.77 -6.91
N ASN A 62 12.75 9.57 -5.59
CA ASN A 62 11.76 10.22 -4.73
C ASN A 62 11.92 11.74 -4.69
N THR A 63 10.83 12.44 -4.94
CA THR A 63 10.73 13.91 -4.86
C THR A 63 9.76 14.39 -3.77
N ILE A 64 9.10 13.45 -3.07
CA ILE A 64 8.14 13.75 -2.01
C ILE A 64 8.90 13.91 -0.70
N ASN A 65 8.72 15.03 -0.02
CA ASN A 65 9.34 15.26 1.27
C ASN A 65 8.66 14.44 2.38
N LYS A 66 9.44 14.08 3.40
CA LYS A 66 8.93 13.36 4.59
C LYS A 66 7.75 14.10 5.21
N GLY A 67 6.67 13.37 5.43
CA GLY A 67 5.43 13.86 6.02
C GLY A 67 4.37 14.34 5.04
N GLN A 68 4.73 14.68 3.80
CA GLN A 68 3.74 15.18 2.82
C GLN A 68 2.69 14.14 2.45
N LEU A 69 3.11 12.88 2.30
CA LEU A 69 2.18 11.79 2.02
C LEU A 69 1.26 11.54 3.22
N PHE A 70 1.80 11.56 4.45
CA PHE A 70 1.02 11.45 5.67
C PHE A 70 -0.01 12.59 5.78
N ASP A 71 0.39 13.84 5.58
CA ASP A 71 -0.49 15.00 5.71
C ASP A 71 -1.69 14.88 4.74
N TRP A 72 -1.44 14.41 3.51
CA TRP A 72 -2.48 14.17 2.52
C TRP A 72 -3.41 13.02 2.92
N LEU A 73 -2.83 11.87 3.31
CA LEU A 73 -3.59 10.67 3.71
C LEU A 73 -4.40 10.91 4.99
N LYS A 74 -3.87 11.69 5.92
CA LYS A 74 -4.55 12.07 7.16
C LYS A 74 -5.87 12.80 6.88
N VAL A 75 -5.86 13.75 5.94
CA VAL A 75 -7.09 14.50 5.59
C VAL A 75 -8.14 13.55 5.03
N ILE A 76 -7.78 12.65 4.09
CA ILE A 76 -8.74 11.68 3.55
C ILE A 76 -9.22 10.70 4.64
N PHE A 77 -8.31 10.27 5.53
CA PHE A 77 -8.68 9.39 6.64
C PHE A 77 -9.71 10.06 7.55
N ASP A 78 -9.50 11.31 7.96
CA ASP A 78 -10.41 12.04 8.83
C ASP A 78 -11.80 12.19 8.15
N LEU A 79 -11.83 12.62 6.90
CA LEU A 79 -13.06 12.74 6.13
C LEU A 79 -13.82 11.42 6.04
N TRP A 80 -13.12 10.35 5.72
CA TRP A 80 -13.69 9.00 5.59
C TRP A 80 -14.15 8.44 6.94
N TYR A 81 -13.34 8.58 7.98
CA TYR A 81 -13.61 8.01 9.30
C TYR A 81 -14.81 8.67 9.97
N GLU A 82 -14.97 9.98 9.82
CA GLU A 82 -16.05 10.77 10.38
C GLU A 82 -17.34 10.74 9.54
N ASP A 83 -17.26 10.34 8.27
CA ASP A 83 -18.44 10.24 7.39
C ASP A 83 -19.40 9.15 7.89
N LYS A 84 -20.64 9.57 8.20
CA LYS A 84 -21.71 8.67 8.68
C LYS A 84 -22.56 8.07 7.58
N ASP A 85 -22.27 8.41 6.31
CA ASP A 85 -22.96 7.83 5.17
C ASP A 85 -22.67 6.32 5.09
N VAL A 86 -23.70 5.50 5.13
CA VAL A 86 -23.58 4.04 5.06
C VAL A 86 -23.11 3.56 3.68
N GLN A 87 -23.23 4.42 2.66
CA GLN A 87 -22.79 4.16 1.30
C GLN A 87 -21.44 4.81 0.97
N LYS A 88 -20.73 5.35 1.97
CA LYS A 88 -19.40 5.90 1.75
C LYS A 88 -18.44 4.85 1.15
N PRO A 89 -17.47 5.27 0.31
CA PRO A 89 -16.51 4.34 -0.27
C PRO A 89 -15.71 3.62 0.82
N LYS A 90 -15.42 2.35 0.59
CA LYS A 90 -14.43 1.60 1.38
C LYS A 90 -13.05 2.01 0.92
N ILE A 91 -12.24 2.61 1.79
CA ILE A 91 -10.86 2.97 1.46
C ILE A 91 -9.92 1.92 2.02
N ARG A 92 -9.41 1.07 1.15
CA ARG A 92 -8.65 -0.15 1.50
C ARG A 92 -7.51 0.07 2.47
N PRO A 93 -6.56 0.99 2.26
CA PRO A 93 -5.46 1.18 3.21
C PRO A 93 -5.93 1.44 4.64
N PHE A 94 -7.01 2.19 4.81
CA PHE A 94 -7.50 2.52 6.14
C PHE A 94 -8.18 1.34 6.82
N ILE A 95 -9.00 0.61 6.05
CA ILE A 95 -9.65 -0.61 6.56
C ILE A 95 -8.58 -1.65 6.92
N ASP A 96 -7.58 -1.82 6.08
CA ASP A 96 -6.51 -2.79 6.28
C ASP A 96 -5.67 -2.43 7.52
N PHE A 97 -5.27 -1.16 7.68
CA PHE A 97 -4.56 -0.74 8.89
C PHE A 97 -5.39 -0.91 10.16
N ILE A 98 -6.69 -0.57 10.13
CA ILE A 98 -7.57 -0.81 11.26
C ILE A 98 -7.65 -2.31 11.58
N GLY A 99 -7.83 -3.17 10.56
CA GLY A 99 -7.87 -4.62 10.74
C GLY A 99 -6.58 -5.17 11.36
N LEU A 100 -5.42 -4.77 10.83
CA LEU A 100 -4.11 -5.16 11.35
C LEU A 100 -3.90 -4.70 12.80
N LEU A 101 -4.30 -3.47 13.13
CA LEU A 101 -4.23 -2.91 14.49
C LEU A 101 -5.14 -3.67 15.47
N LEU A 102 -6.22 -4.25 14.99
CA LEU A 102 -7.13 -5.10 15.79
C LEU A 102 -6.69 -6.59 15.83
N GLY A 103 -5.56 -6.93 15.23
CA GLY A 103 -4.99 -8.29 15.23
C GLY A 103 -5.53 -9.21 14.13
N GLU A 104 -6.20 -8.67 13.13
CA GLU A 104 -6.75 -9.44 12.00
C GLU A 104 -5.67 -9.71 10.95
N LEU A 105 -5.03 -10.88 11.01
CA LEU A 105 -3.88 -11.25 10.16
C LEU A 105 -4.20 -11.41 8.66
N ASN A 106 -5.47 -11.43 8.28
CA ASN A 106 -5.89 -11.54 6.88
C ASN A 106 -5.82 -10.22 6.10
N TYR A 107 -5.64 -9.11 6.79
CA TYR A 107 -5.45 -7.80 6.19
C TYR A 107 -3.98 -7.60 5.76
N GLY A 108 -3.76 -6.62 4.92
CA GLY A 108 -2.47 -6.34 4.31
C GLY A 108 -2.38 -6.82 2.86
N ASN A 109 -1.37 -6.30 2.18
CA ASN A 109 -1.08 -6.56 0.77
C ASN A 109 0.42 -6.33 0.50
N GLU A 110 0.83 -6.13 -0.76
CA GLU A 110 2.22 -5.86 -1.12
C GLU A 110 2.80 -4.55 -0.54
N MET A 111 1.91 -3.64 -0.07
CA MET A 111 2.30 -2.32 0.44
C MET A 111 2.51 -2.31 1.96
N TYR A 112 1.89 -3.21 2.71
CA TYR A 112 1.93 -3.27 4.18
C TYR A 112 1.36 -4.59 4.72
N GLY A 113 1.60 -4.84 6.01
CA GLY A 113 1.22 -6.09 6.67
C GLY A 113 2.25 -7.20 6.47
N LYS A 114 2.06 -8.32 7.15
CA LYS A 114 2.97 -9.48 7.04
C LYS A 114 2.32 -10.61 6.27
N ARG A 115 2.51 -10.60 4.97
CA ARG A 115 2.06 -11.70 4.09
C ARG A 115 2.99 -11.91 2.91
N GLN A 116 2.94 -13.09 2.34
CA GLN A 116 3.70 -13.42 1.13
C GLN A 116 3.04 -12.83 -0.11
N ASN A 117 3.84 -12.26 -1.00
CA ASN A 117 3.40 -11.66 -2.26
C ASN A 117 3.51 -12.67 -3.40
N LYS A 118 2.38 -12.97 -4.06
CA LYS A 118 2.28 -14.06 -5.06
C LYS A 118 1.94 -13.56 -6.47
N THR A 119 2.06 -12.26 -6.73
CA THR A 119 1.73 -11.69 -8.04
C THR A 119 2.85 -11.95 -9.03
N LEU A 120 2.51 -12.54 -10.16
CA LEU A 120 3.38 -12.73 -11.32
C LEU A 120 2.72 -12.09 -12.54
N VAL A 121 3.52 -11.65 -13.49
CA VAL A 121 3.06 -11.13 -14.78
C VAL A 121 3.50 -12.10 -15.88
N ILE A 122 2.56 -12.48 -16.74
CA ILE A 122 2.86 -13.25 -17.94
C ILE A 122 2.70 -12.31 -19.13
N GLU A 123 3.80 -12.06 -19.81
CA GLU A 123 3.83 -11.22 -20.98
C GLU A 123 3.24 -11.94 -22.21
N THR A 124 2.86 -11.18 -23.24
CA THR A 124 2.20 -11.72 -24.44
C THR A 124 3.02 -12.76 -25.21
N ASN A 125 4.32 -12.78 -25.02
CA ASN A 125 5.25 -13.77 -25.60
C ASN A 125 5.47 -14.99 -24.68
N GLY A 126 4.77 -15.06 -23.54
CA GLY A 126 4.90 -16.14 -22.57
C GLY A 126 6.01 -15.91 -21.52
N ASN A 127 6.78 -14.84 -21.58
CA ASN A 127 7.79 -14.55 -20.57
C ASN A 127 7.12 -14.34 -19.21
N ILE A 128 7.73 -14.89 -18.16
CA ILE A 128 7.29 -14.71 -16.78
C ILE A 128 8.10 -13.57 -16.19
N GLU A 129 7.43 -12.57 -15.64
CA GLU A 129 8.04 -11.47 -14.92
C GLU A 129 7.57 -11.44 -13.46
N THR A 130 8.32 -10.79 -12.60
CA THR A 130 7.83 -10.40 -11.28
C THR A 130 6.76 -9.32 -11.43
N VAL A 131 6.19 -8.88 -10.31
CA VAL A 131 5.18 -7.80 -10.34
C VAL A 131 5.70 -6.57 -11.09
N ASP A 132 4.86 -6.04 -11.95
CA ASP A 132 5.20 -4.93 -12.86
C ASP A 132 5.55 -3.63 -12.14
N THR A 133 5.04 -3.41 -10.94
CA THR A 133 5.38 -2.25 -10.10
C THR A 133 6.87 -2.16 -9.75
N LEU A 134 7.63 -3.28 -9.80
CA LEU A 134 9.09 -3.27 -9.64
C LEU A 134 9.86 -2.74 -10.87
N LYS A 135 9.19 -2.44 -11.99
CA LYS A 135 9.80 -1.73 -13.14
C LYS A 135 10.32 -0.34 -12.77
N ILE A 136 9.86 0.23 -11.65
CA ILE A 136 10.42 1.48 -11.09
C ILE A 136 11.90 1.37 -10.69
N CYS A 137 12.39 0.17 -10.41
CA CYS A 137 13.80 -0.07 -10.05
C CYS A 137 14.75 -0.01 -11.25
N GLY A 138 14.24 -0.14 -12.48
CA GLY A 138 15.02 -0.05 -13.71
C GLY A 138 14.39 -0.76 -14.89
N ASN A 139 14.85 -0.42 -16.08
CA ASN A 139 14.37 -1.06 -17.32
C ASN A 139 14.81 -2.54 -17.36
N GLY A 140 13.85 -3.43 -17.63
CA GLY A 140 14.07 -4.88 -17.64
C GLY A 140 14.31 -5.51 -16.27
N PHE A 141 14.11 -4.76 -15.20
CA PHE A 141 14.39 -5.20 -13.82
C PHE A 141 13.54 -6.41 -13.41
N THR A 142 12.31 -6.51 -13.92
CA THR A 142 11.33 -7.58 -13.61
C THR A 142 11.52 -8.86 -14.41
N ASN A 143 12.41 -8.84 -15.44
CA ASN A 143 12.61 -10.00 -16.31
C ASN A 143 13.27 -11.16 -15.53
N THR A 144 12.64 -12.34 -15.57
CA THR A 144 13.13 -13.54 -14.90
C THR A 144 13.93 -14.46 -15.82
N ASN A 145 13.87 -14.24 -17.13
CA ASN A 145 14.35 -15.15 -18.19
C ASN A 145 13.65 -16.53 -18.21
N LEU A 146 12.49 -16.65 -17.56
CA LEU A 146 11.65 -17.84 -17.57
C LEU A 146 10.46 -17.63 -18.52
N ASN A 147 9.92 -18.74 -19.07
CA ASN A 147 8.80 -18.69 -20.00
C ASN A 147 7.81 -19.84 -19.69
N ILE A 148 6.51 -19.54 -19.73
CA ILE A 148 5.44 -20.52 -19.41
C ILE A 148 5.40 -21.73 -20.32
N PHE A 149 6.05 -21.69 -21.48
CA PHE A 149 6.16 -22.85 -22.39
C PHE A 149 7.30 -23.80 -22.03
N GLU A 150 8.19 -23.39 -21.13
CA GLU A 150 9.42 -24.11 -20.79
C GLU A 150 9.56 -24.38 -19.28
N ASN A 151 8.87 -23.58 -18.44
CA ASN A 151 9.00 -23.61 -16.98
C ASN A 151 7.63 -23.71 -16.30
N GLU A 152 7.60 -24.37 -15.16
CA GLU A 152 6.45 -24.31 -14.27
C GLU A 152 6.42 -22.99 -13.49
N LEU A 153 5.22 -22.53 -13.10
CA LEU A 153 5.10 -21.23 -12.40
C LEU A 153 5.80 -21.22 -11.04
N ASP A 154 5.90 -22.37 -10.39
CA ASP A 154 6.58 -22.49 -9.09
C ASP A 154 8.11 -22.38 -9.21
N ASP A 155 8.69 -22.67 -10.39
CA ASP A 155 10.13 -22.58 -10.64
C ASP A 155 10.63 -21.13 -10.43
N ILE A 156 9.79 -20.13 -10.67
CA ILE A 156 10.17 -18.72 -10.55
C ILE A 156 10.72 -18.39 -9.15
N TYR A 157 10.14 -18.97 -8.10
CA TYR A 157 10.57 -18.69 -6.73
C TYR A 157 11.83 -19.46 -6.34
N VAL A 158 12.19 -20.49 -7.09
CA VAL A 158 13.43 -21.26 -6.91
C VAL A 158 14.56 -20.65 -7.73
N GLU A 159 14.31 -20.31 -8.97
CA GLU A 159 15.34 -19.94 -9.94
C GLU A 159 15.61 -18.41 -9.99
N ASN A 160 14.61 -17.58 -9.61
CA ASN A 160 14.77 -16.14 -9.70
C ASN A 160 14.87 -15.49 -8.31
N GLU A 161 16.01 -14.84 -8.05
CA GLU A 161 16.27 -14.17 -6.76
C GLU A 161 15.31 -13.00 -6.49
N LEU A 162 14.97 -12.20 -7.51
CA LEU A 162 14.05 -11.08 -7.35
C LEU A 162 12.64 -11.55 -7.02
N ALA A 163 12.15 -12.61 -7.69
CA ALA A 163 10.84 -13.18 -7.41
C ALA A 163 10.77 -13.72 -5.98
N ARG A 164 11.81 -14.42 -5.52
CA ARG A 164 11.92 -14.91 -4.16
C ARG A 164 11.96 -13.77 -3.13
N LYS A 165 12.70 -12.70 -3.42
CA LYS A 165 12.77 -11.50 -2.58
C LYS A 165 11.42 -10.77 -2.53
N TYR A 166 10.70 -10.65 -3.64
CA TYR A 166 9.36 -10.08 -3.68
C TYR A 166 8.37 -10.94 -2.87
N TYR A 167 8.40 -12.26 -3.06
CA TYR A 167 7.56 -13.20 -2.33
C TYR A 167 7.71 -13.06 -0.80
N ASN A 168 8.95 -12.94 -0.31
CA ASN A 168 9.26 -12.82 1.11
C ASN A 168 9.47 -11.36 1.58
N SER A 169 9.07 -10.38 0.80
CA SER A 169 9.48 -8.99 1.06
C SER A 169 9.07 -8.44 2.42
N HIS A 170 7.98 -8.92 3.01
CA HIS A 170 7.53 -8.52 4.35
C HIS A 170 8.17 -9.32 5.49
N PHE A 171 9.02 -10.29 5.18
CA PHE A 171 9.76 -11.12 6.15
C PHE A 171 11.27 -10.88 6.06
N GLU A 172 11.79 -10.60 4.86
CA GLU A 172 13.20 -10.28 4.62
C GLU A 172 13.40 -8.75 4.67
N LEU A 173 13.56 -8.22 5.88
CA LEU A 173 13.62 -6.80 6.17
C LEU A 173 15.05 -6.35 6.50
N CYS A 174 15.37 -5.07 6.27
CA CYS A 174 16.60 -4.47 6.78
C CYS A 174 16.60 -4.43 8.31
N LYS A 175 17.80 -4.39 8.91
CA LYS A 175 17.97 -4.42 10.38
C LYS A 175 17.11 -3.40 11.11
N LYS A 176 16.93 -2.21 10.59
CA LYS A 176 16.09 -1.19 11.21
C LYS A 176 14.61 -1.61 11.25
N CYS A 177 14.09 -2.17 10.16
CA CYS A 177 12.70 -2.64 10.12
C CYS A 177 12.44 -3.80 11.05
N THR A 178 13.38 -4.75 11.21
CA THR A 178 13.23 -5.90 12.14
C THR A 178 13.22 -5.51 13.62
N MET A 179 13.67 -4.31 13.95
CA MET A 179 13.64 -3.75 15.32
C MET A 179 12.51 -2.74 15.52
N CYS A 180 11.70 -2.50 14.49
CA CYS A 180 10.68 -1.45 14.51
C CYS A 180 9.43 -1.91 15.27
N PRO A 181 8.90 -1.12 16.22
CA PRO A 181 7.67 -1.47 16.93
C PRO A 181 6.44 -1.56 16.01
N LEU A 182 6.52 -1.04 14.79
CA LEU A 182 5.46 -1.08 13.78
C LEU A 182 5.65 -2.21 12.75
N GLU A 183 6.64 -3.10 12.93
CA GLU A 183 7.00 -4.12 11.95
C GLU A 183 5.82 -4.97 11.51
N GLU A 184 5.02 -5.46 12.45
CA GLU A 184 3.88 -6.36 12.19
C GLU A 184 2.79 -5.69 11.32
N ILE A 185 2.63 -4.38 11.44
CA ILE A 185 1.61 -3.61 10.72
C ILE A 185 2.15 -3.03 9.42
N CYS A 186 3.38 -2.49 9.46
CA CYS A 186 4.03 -1.89 8.31
C CYS A 186 4.58 -2.92 7.32
N GLY A 187 5.14 -4.04 7.82
CA GLY A 187 5.80 -5.06 7.00
C GLY A 187 6.99 -4.54 6.17
N GLY A 188 7.57 -3.39 6.57
CA GLY A 188 8.64 -2.72 5.82
C GLY A 188 8.18 -1.93 4.58
N GLY A 189 6.88 -1.88 4.31
CA GLY A 189 6.31 -1.21 3.15
C GLY A 189 6.56 -1.97 1.82
N PHE A 190 6.16 -1.38 0.71
CA PHE A 190 6.35 -1.96 -0.63
C PHE A 190 7.83 -2.13 -0.97
N LEU A 191 8.18 -3.26 -1.59
CA LEU A 191 9.57 -3.61 -1.91
C LEU A 191 10.25 -2.56 -2.79
N GLY A 192 9.57 -2.04 -3.81
CA GLY A 192 10.10 -1.01 -4.70
C GLY A 192 10.48 0.28 -3.98
N HIS A 193 9.73 0.66 -2.93
CA HIS A 193 10.01 1.84 -2.11
C HIS A 193 11.26 1.69 -1.23
N ARG A 194 11.81 0.48 -1.11
CA ARG A 194 13.06 0.20 -0.40
C ARG A 194 14.27 0.20 -1.31
N TYR A 195 14.07 0.24 -2.62
CA TYR A 195 15.16 0.12 -3.57
C TYR A 195 16.04 1.37 -3.64
N SER A 196 17.36 1.14 -3.67
CA SER A 196 18.35 2.10 -4.13
C SER A 196 19.45 1.41 -4.95
N LYS A 197 20.03 2.12 -5.88
CA LYS A 197 21.19 1.59 -6.66
C LYS A 197 22.37 1.23 -5.76
N ALA A 198 22.54 1.94 -4.65
CA ALA A 198 23.67 1.76 -3.73
C ALA A 198 23.53 0.52 -2.83
N LYS A 199 22.31 0.17 -2.37
CA LYS A 199 22.07 -0.86 -1.37
C LYS A 199 21.04 -1.91 -1.80
N GLY A 200 20.57 -1.87 -3.04
CA GLY A 200 19.45 -2.70 -3.46
C GLY A 200 18.23 -2.46 -2.59
N PHE A 201 17.66 -3.53 -2.04
CA PHE A 201 16.47 -3.48 -1.17
C PHE A 201 16.78 -3.44 0.34
N ASP A 202 18.06 -3.36 0.73
CA ASP A 202 18.47 -3.27 2.15
C ASP A 202 18.34 -1.85 2.69
N ASN A 203 17.12 -1.32 2.63
CA ASN A 203 16.73 -0.01 3.13
C ASN A 203 15.34 -0.07 3.76
N THR A 204 15.01 0.95 4.56
CA THR A 204 13.61 1.25 4.90
C THR A 204 12.86 1.77 3.68
N SER A 205 11.53 1.72 3.69
CA SER A 205 10.73 2.41 2.67
C SER A 205 11.03 3.91 2.65
N ILE A 206 11.01 4.53 1.47
CA ILE A 206 11.06 6.00 1.32
C ILE A 206 9.91 6.68 2.07
N TYR A 207 8.80 5.97 2.26
CA TYR A 207 7.62 6.44 3.02
C TYR A 207 7.60 5.96 4.47
N CYS A 208 8.74 5.50 5.03
CA CYS A 208 8.83 4.98 6.39
C CYS A 208 8.27 5.96 7.44
N ASN A 209 8.65 7.23 7.34
CA ASN A 209 8.17 8.29 8.24
C ASN A 209 6.65 8.49 8.13
N ASP A 210 6.15 8.56 6.90
CA ASP A 210 4.73 8.80 6.60
C ASP A 210 3.85 7.64 7.05
N LEU A 211 4.30 6.39 6.81
CA LEU A 211 3.64 5.19 7.28
C LEU A 211 3.60 5.11 8.81
N ALA A 212 4.71 5.41 9.48
CA ALA A 212 4.78 5.40 10.94
C ALA A 212 3.80 6.42 11.55
N LYS A 213 3.77 7.65 11.01
CA LYS A 213 2.80 8.67 11.43
C LYS A 213 1.36 8.23 11.20
N LEU A 214 1.08 7.65 10.02
CA LEU A 214 -0.27 7.21 9.65
C LEU A 214 -0.76 6.08 10.56
N ILE A 215 0.07 5.07 10.80
CA ILE A 215 -0.28 3.93 11.67
C ILE A 215 -0.56 4.41 13.09
N CYS A 216 0.33 5.22 13.68
CA CYS A 216 0.12 5.80 15.01
C CYS A 216 -1.15 6.66 15.07
N TYR A 217 -1.40 7.47 14.02
CA TYR A 217 -2.58 8.32 13.95
C TYR A 217 -3.88 7.50 13.91
N ILE A 218 -3.94 6.49 13.02
CA ILE A 218 -5.10 5.60 12.90
C ILE A 218 -5.33 4.85 14.22
N GLN A 219 -4.26 4.29 14.82
CA GLN A 219 -4.36 3.60 16.10
C GLN A 219 -5.00 4.48 17.18
N ASN A 220 -4.55 5.72 17.31
CA ASN A 220 -5.05 6.63 18.34
C ASN A 220 -6.52 7.02 18.10
N LYS A 221 -6.90 7.24 16.83
CA LYS A 221 -8.30 7.50 16.46
C LYS A 221 -9.22 6.30 16.74
N VAL A 222 -8.76 5.10 16.41
CA VAL A 222 -9.51 3.85 16.69
C VAL A 222 -9.61 3.62 18.20
N TYR A 223 -8.50 3.76 18.94
CA TYR A 223 -8.44 3.61 20.39
C TYR A 223 -9.47 4.49 21.09
N ASP A 224 -9.57 5.77 20.71
CA ASP A 224 -10.51 6.72 21.35
C ASP A 224 -11.99 6.33 21.17
N ASN A 225 -12.29 5.46 20.22
CA ASN A 225 -13.64 4.93 19.96
C ASN A 225 -13.87 3.50 20.49
N LEU A 226 -12.86 2.87 21.11
CA LEU A 226 -13.02 1.54 21.70
C LEU A 226 -13.76 1.61 23.03
N PRO A 227 -14.49 0.54 23.42
CA PRO A 227 -15.00 0.36 24.77
C PRO A 227 -13.89 0.46 25.81
N LYS A 228 -14.22 1.00 27.01
CA LYS A 228 -13.22 1.30 28.03
C LYS A 228 -12.43 0.09 28.50
N ASP A 229 -13.09 -1.06 28.60
CA ASP A 229 -12.47 -2.33 28.98
C ASP A 229 -11.44 -2.85 27.96
N LEU A 230 -11.53 -2.41 26.70
CA LEU A 230 -10.52 -2.66 25.68
C LEU A 230 -9.41 -1.60 25.71
N GLN A 231 -9.75 -0.32 25.95
CA GLN A 231 -8.76 0.73 26.12
C GLN A 231 -7.77 0.41 27.25
N ASP A 232 -8.26 -0.14 28.36
CA ASP A 232 -7.42 -0.49 29.51
C ASP A 232 -6.41 -1.65 29.21
N LYS A 233 -6.57 -2.35 28.08
CA LYS A 233 -5.69 -3.47 27.66
C LYS A 233 -4.73 -3.12 26.54
N ILE A 234 -4.86 -1.93 25.96
CA ILE A 234 -4.10 -1.50 24.79
C ILE A 234 -3.30 -0.26 25.15
N GLU A 235 -2.01 -0.28 24.88
CA GLU A 235 -1.17 0.90 25.02
C GLU A 235 -1.23 1.76 23.75
N LYS A 236 -1.43 3.06 23.90
CA LYS A 236 -1.33 4.01 22.79
C LYS A 236 0.13 4.18 22.40
N LEU A 237 0.42 3.99 21.12
CA LEU A 237 1.72 4.30 20.55
C LEU A 237 1.67 5.67 19.87
N HIS A 238 2.34 6.66 20.44
CA HIS A 238 2.47 7.95 19.82
C HIS A 238 3.69 8.01 18.91
N TYR A 239 3.55 8.67 17.77
CA TYR A 239 4.67 8.82 16.84
C TYR A 239 5.90 9.46 17.51
N GLU A 240 5.71 10.43 18.40
CA GLU A 240 6.80 11.11 19.13
C GLU A 240 7.64 10.14 19.97
N ASP A 241 7.06 9.04 20.48
CA ASP A 241 7.76 8.03 21.29
C ASP A 241 8.74 7.19 20.45
N ILE A 242 8.52 7.09 19.15
CA ILE A 242 9.33 6.32 18.21
C ILE A 242 10.06 7.17 17.16
N LYS A 243 9.86 8.47 17.18
CA LYS A 243 10.35 9.39 16.16
C LYS A 243 11.87 9.32 15.96
N GLU A 244 12.63 9.35 17.04
CA GLU A 244 14.10 9.28 16.95
C GLU A 244 14.54 7.98 16.28
N PHE A 245 13.89 6.86 16.58
CA PHE A 245 14.13 5.59 15.91
C PHE A 245 13.76 5.63 14.42
N ILE A 246 12.60 6.21 14.08
CA ILE A 246 12.12 6.29 12.70
C ILE A 246 13.00 7.21 11.84
N GLU A 247 13.51 8.31 12.41
CA GLU A 247 14.29 9.32 11.68
C GLU A 247 15.80 9.05 11.65
N SER A 248 16.34 8.17 12.53
CA SER A 248 17.73 7.73 12.52
C SER A 248 18.06 6.92 11.26
#